data_0c5dd1f05ff300d83976e742ab5946cb
#
_entry.id   0c5dd1f05ff300d83976e742ab5946cb
#
_cell.length_a   1.000
_cell.length_b   1.000
_cell.length_c   1.000
_cell.angle_alpha   90.00
_cell.angle_beta   90.00
_cell.angle_gamma   90.00
#
_symmetry.space_group_name_H-M   'P 1'
#
loop_
_entity.id
_entity.type
_entity.pdbx_description
1 polymer ?
#
loop_
_entity_poly.entity_id
_entity_poly.type
_entity_poly.pdbx_seq_one_letter_code
_entity_poly.pdbx_strand_id
1 'polypeptide(L)'
;LLIASFLCPTELSVYVGSARLPPHRALLLLLIPLAIWRLVGAKAFRVATFDVLFLFFGMWTVFVYIYHHGQADGLQTGAALAIDSFGSFIVARAYVRSEAAFEATAASLFGAVVVAGLMALPEMLGGQIFLHDFLAKVTGYVHPVAVEKRGGLTRAFGPFDHPIHLGTFCASGLALAAYAARREMAAITRSLFVAACAMTSVSSAPMLSLGVQVALMAFDKATRGIKGRVAIAFAVIAGAFGALSLVATRSPFALIATGLTLDPWTGYYRLMIWEHGLENVWSHPLTGLGLNDWDRPLWMVSSTIDAFWLVIAIRGGLPAFLLLVLGIAFLMFGATRRMRRASPALKRMGHGWVISLMALMLLGCTVHYWNVPFAYFFFFLGLGGCLADPVRSAASVKARPVAAPTPRRVRWVMPEGEAMVAGRHAAAGRWPVPVAVGLVKAG
;
A
#
# COMPACT_ATOMS: atom_id res chain seq x y z
N LEU A 1 -11.06 10.53 2.96
CA LEU A 1 -12.31 9.87 3.41
C LEU A 1 -12.16 8.34 3.48
N LEU A 2 -11.80 7.65 2.37
CA LEU A 2 -11.69 6.18 2.39
C LEU A 2 -10.66 5.66 3.42
N ILE A 3 -9.49 6.32 3.56
CA ILE A 3 -8.50 5.96 4.58
C ILE A 3 -9.08 6.13 5.99
N ALA A 4 -9.86 7.17 6.23
CA ALA A 4 -10.52 7.37 7.52
C ALA A 4 -11.57 6.30 7.80
N SER A 5 -12.30 5.82 6.77
CA SER A 5 -13.27 4.74 6.96
C SER A 5 -12.66 3.38 7.29
N PHE A 6 -11.37 3.17 6.98
CA PHE A 6 -10.64 1.98 7.44
C PHE A 6 -10.38 1.97 8.95
N LEU A 7 -10.50 3.12 9.61
CA LEU A 7 -10.42 3.23 11.07
C LEU A 7 -11.80 3.20 11.74
N CYS A 8 -12.87 2.99 11.00
CA CYS A 8 -14.19 2.83 11.55
C CYS A 8 -14.45 1.33 11.83
N PRO A 9 -14.69 0.96 13.09
CA PRO A 9 -14.97 -0.43 13.46
C PRO A 9 -16.18 -1.00 12.73
N THR A 10 -16.14 -2.31 12.46
CA THR A 10 -17.20 -2.99 11.71
C THR A 10 -18.51 -3.14 12.50
N GLU A 11 -18.52 -2.89 13.81
CA GLU A 11 -19.72 -2.78 14.64
C GLU A 11 -20.65 -1.64 14.19
N LEU A 12 -20.09 -0.61 13.55
CA LEU A 12 -20.84 0.51 12.97
C LEU A 12 -21.46 0.17 11.60
N SER A 13 -21.59 -1.13 11.28
CA SER A 13 -22.20 -1.56 10.01
C SER A 13 -23.66 -1.20 9.95
N VAL A 14 -24.11 -0.76 8.77
CA VAL A 14 -25.54 -0.58 8.45
C VAL A 14 -26.03 -1.83 7.72
N TYR A 15 -27.25 -2.24 8.03
CA TYR A 15 -27.89 -3.37 7.36
C TYR A 15 -28.90 -2.88 6.32
N VAL A 16 -28.80 -3.38 5.11
CA VAL A 16 -29.77 -3.14 4.03
C VAL A 16 -30.32 -4.50 3.63
N GLY A 17 -31.51 -4.83 4.13
CA GLY A 17 -32.03 -6.20 4.09
C GLY A 17 -31.11 -7.15 4.88
N SER A 18 -30.66 -8.23 4.24
CA SER A 18 -29.70 -9.18 4.81
C SER A 18 -28.23 -8.72 4.66
N ALA A 19 -27.95 -7.71 3.82
CA ALA A 19 -26.59 -7.28 3.50
C ALA A 19 -26.03 -6.39 4.61
N ARG A 20 -24.91 -6.83 5.20
CA ARG A 20 -24.12 -6.03 6.13
C ARG A 20 -23.16 -5.11 5.37
N LEU A 21 -23.28 -3.81 5.60
CA LEU A 21 -22.45 -2.78 5.00
C LEU A 21 -21.55 -2.14 6.05
N PRO A 22 -20.31 -2.60 6.22
CA PRO A 22 -19.31 -1.90 7.04
C PRO A 22 -19.05 -0.49 6.50
N PRO A 23 -18.60 0.48 7.34
CA PRO A 23 -18.42 1.88 6.96
C PRO A 23 -17.58 2.07 5.69
N HIS A 24 -16.48 1.32 5.53
CA HIS A 24 -15.64 1.41 4.33
C HIS A 24 -16.38 0.95 3.06
N ARG A 25 -17.20 -0.12 3.13
CA ARG A 25 -17.96 -0.62 1.99
C ARG A 25 -19.11 0.31 1.62
N ALA A 26 -19.82 0.86 2.62
CA ALA A 26 -20.84 1.88 2.39
C ALA A 26 -20.26 3.11 1.66
N LEU A 27 -19.07 3.56 2.08
CA LEU A 27 -18.38 4.66 1.41
C LEU A 27 -17.89 4.27 0.01
N LEU A 28 -17.41 3.04 -0.21
CA LEU A 28 -17.00 2.55 -1.52
C LEU A 28 -18.17 2.56 -2.51
N LEU A 29 -19.38 2.17 -2.10
CA LEU A 29 -20.57 2.23 -2.96
C LEU A 29 -20.84 3.64 -3.50
N LEU A 30 -20.54 4.67 -2.72
CA LEU A 30 -20.65 6.08 -3.14
C LEU A 30 -19.47 6.53 -3.99
N LEU A 31 -18.25 6.07 -3.67
CA LEU A 31 -17.04 6.52 -4.35
C LEU A 31 -16.78 5.82 -5.68
N ILE A 32 -17.23 4.57 -5.89
CA ILE A 32 -16.99 3.82 -7.12
C ILE A 32 -17.59 4.51 -8.35
N PRO A 33 -18.88 4.91 -8.36
CA PRO A 33 -19.45 5.64 -9.51
C PRO A 33 -18.70 6.93 -9.81
N LEU A 34 -18.33 7.69 -8.77
CA LEU A 34 -17.56 8.92 -8.91
C LEU A 34 -16.16 8.67 -9.46
N ALA A 35 -15.51 7.58 -9.01
CA ALA A 35 -14.19 7.18 -9.50
C ALA A 35 -14.24 6.79 -10.99
N ILE A 36 -15.22 5.98 -11.38
CA ILE A 36 -15.42 5.58 -12.77
C ILE A 36 -15.70 6.82 -13.64
N TRP A 37 -16.64 7.68 -13.23
CA TRP A 37 -16.95 8.92 -13.95
C TRP A 37 -15.72 9.81 -14.13
N ARG A 38 -14.92 9.96 -13.06
CA ARG A 38 -13.66 10.72 -13.10
C ARG A 38 -12.64 10.13 -14.05
N LEU A 39 -12.54 8.80 -14.13
CA LEU A 39 -11.60 8.12 -15.03
C LEU A 39 -12.03 8.21 -16.49
N VAL A 40 -13.32 7.97 -16.77
CA VAL A 40 -13.91 8.08 -18.12
C VAL A 40 -13.81 9.49 -18.65
N GLY A 41 -14.09 10.51 -17.82
CA GLY A 41 -13.97 11.92 -18.19
C GLY A 41 -12.53 12.42 -18.36
N ALA A 42 -11.54 11.66 -17.93
CA ALA A 42 -10.15 12.10 -17.99
C ALA A 42 -9.50 11.72 -19.32
N LYS A 43 -9.38 12.69 -20.24
CA LYS A 43 -8.75 12.52 -21.59
C LYS A 43 -7.37 11.81 -21.58
N ALA A 44 -6.65 11.82 -20.45
CA ALA A 44 -5.32 11.22 -20.31
C ALA A 44 -5.35 9.85 -19.58
N PHE A 45 -6.52 9.33 -19.23
CA PHE A 45 -6.61 7.99 -18.63
C PHE A 45 -6.46 6.92 -19.73
N ARG A 46 -5.60 5.95 -19.44
CA ARG A 46 -5.44 4.76 -20.26
C ARG A 46 -5.65 3.53 -19.39
N VAL A 47 -6.52 2.66 -19.82
CA VAL A 47 -6.70 1.35 -19.20
C VAL A 47 -5.42 0.55 -19.39
N ALA A 48 -4.84 0.08 -18.29
CA ALA A 48 -3.66 -0.76 -18.29
C ALA A 48 -4.06 -2.23 -18.09
N THR A 49 -3.15 -3.16 -18.44
CA THR A 49 -3.40 -4.60 -18.29
C THR A 49 -3.78 -4.99 -16.86
N PHE A 50 -3.16 -4.39 -15.86
CA PHE A 50 -3.48 -4.65 -14.46
C PHE A 50 -4.87 -4.15 -14.06
N ASP A 51 -5.39 -3.06 -14.66
CA ASP A 51 -6.76 -2.57 -14.42
C ASP A 51 -7.77 -3.64 -14.88
N VAL A 52 -7.52 -4.23 -16.05
CA VAL A 52 -8.36 -5.30 -16.62
C VAL A 52 -8.30 -6.57 -15.79
N LEU A 53 -7.09 -6.97 -15.37
CA LEU A 53 -6.91 -8.18 -14.56
C LEU A 53 -7.60 -8.07 -13.19
N PHE A 54 -7.53 -6.92 -12.52
CA PHE A 54 -8.23 -6.71 -11.25
C PHE A 54 -9.76 -6.60 -11.44
N LEU A 55 -10.23 -6.07 -12.56
CA LEU A 55 -11.65 -6.10 -12.90
C LEU A 55 -12.12 -7.56 -13.08
N PHE A 56 -11.40 -8.35 -13.87
CA PHE A 56 -11.72 -9.77 -14.07
C PHE A 56 -11.62 -10.58 -12.78
N PHE A 57 -10.68 -10.26 -11.89
CA PHE A 57 -10.63 -10.85 -10.54
C PHE A 57 -11.92 -10.61 -9.76
N GLY A 58 -12.42 -9.37 -9.74
CA GLY A 58 -13.70 -9.04 -9.09
C GLY A 58 -14.88 -9.75 -9.74
N MET A 59 -14.97 -9.75 -11.07
CA MET A 59 -16.02 -10.45 -11.80
C MET A 59 -15.99 -11.96 -11.59
N TRP A 60 -14.79 -12.56 -11.61
CA TRP A 60 -14.60 -13.98 -11.34
C TRP A 60 -15.04 -14.36 -9.93
N THR A 61 -14.70 -13.52 -8.95
CA THR A 61 -15.13 -13.69 -7.57
C THR A 61 -16.67 -13.72 -7.48
N VAL A 62 -17.36 -12.75 -8.09
CA VAL A 62 -18.84 -12.75 -8.13
C VAL A 62 -19.38 -14.02 -8.77
N PHE A 63 -18.82 -14.42 -9.93
CA PHE A 63 -19.25 -15.63 -10.64
C PHE A 63 -19.11 -16.89 -9.77
N VAL A 64 -17.97 -17.12 -9.16
CA VAL A 64 -17.71 -18.30 -8.33
C VAL A 64 -18.66 -18.38 -7.14
N TYR A 65 -18.92 -17.27 -6.47
CA TYR A 65 -19.82 -17.27 -5.33
C TYR A 65 -21.28 -17.52 -5.74
N ILE A 66 -21.74 -16.97 -6.87
CA ILE A 66 -23.07 -17.30 -7.43
C ILE A 66 -23.13 -18.79 -7.81
N TYR A 67 -22.07 -19.32 -8.42
CA TYR A 67 -22.01 -20.72 -8.83
C TYR A 67 -22.16 -21.69 -7.65
N HIS A 68 -21.51 -21.42 -6.52
CA HIS A 68 -21.55 -22.29 -5.35
C HIS A 68 -22.74 -22.05 -4.41
N HIS A 69 -23.25 -20.82 -4.31
CA HIS A 69 -24.22 -20.43 -3.27
C HIS A 69 -25.52 -19.85 -3.82
N GLY A 70 -25.71 -19.88 -5.14
CA GLY A 70 -26.91 -19.37 -5.79
C GLY A 70 -26.96 -17.85 -5.92
N GLN A 71 -28.03 -17.34 -6.53
CA GLN A 71 -28.13 -15.93 -6.89
C GLN A 71 -28.25 -15.00 -5.67
N ALA A 72 -28.96 -15.38 -4.62
CA ALA A 72 -29.15 -14.49 -3.47
C ALA A 72 -27.87 -14.34 -2.64
N ASP A 73 -27.44 -15.42 -2.00
CA ASP A 73 -26.30 -15.38 -1.05
C ASP A 73 -24.96 -15.24 -1.79
N GLY A 74 -24.83 -15.91 -2.94
CA GLY A 74 -23.62 -15.85 -3.76
C GLY A 74 -23.40 -14.46 -4.34
N LEU A 75 -24.45 -13.80 -4.87
CA LEU A 75 -24.36 -12.44 -5.38
C LEU A 75 -24.02 -11.45 -4.26
N GLN A 76 -24.69 -11.55 -3.09
CA GLN A 76 -24.43 -10.68 -1.97
C GLN A 76 -22.97 -10.76 -1.51
N THR A 77 -22.45 -11.96 -1.31
CA THR A 77 -21.07 -12.16 -0.82
C THR A 77 -20.05 -11.83 -1.90
N GLY A 78 -20.26 -12.31 -3.13
CA GLY A 78 -19.35 -12.04 -4.25
C GLY A 78 -19.28 -10.57 -4.59
N ALA A 79 -20.41 -9.86 -4.62
CA ALA A 79 -20.46 -8.42 -4.86
C ALA A 79 -19.76 -7.65 -3.72
N ALA A 80 -19.94 -8.04 -2.46
CA ALA A 80 -19.25 -7.44 -1.33
C ALA A 80 -17.74 -7.53 -1.48
N LEU A 81 -17.21 -8.70 -1.87
CA LEU A 81 -15.77 -8.91 -2.11
C LEU A 81 -15.28 -8.15 -3.36
N ALA A 82 -16.08 -8.06 -4.41
CA ALA A 82 -15.74 -7.28 -5.61
C ALA A 82 -15.70 -5.77 -5.32
N ILE A 83 -16.62 -5.26 -4.48
CA ILE A 83 -16.61 -3.87 -4.01
C ILE A 83 -15.36 -3.60 -3.17
N ASP A 84 -15.04 -4.47 -2.24
CA ASP A 84 -13.87 -4.32 -1.37
C ASP A 84 -12.57 -4.43 -2.16
N SER A 85 -12.47 -5.30 -3.17
CA SER A 85 -11.29 -5.49 -4.01
C SER A 85 -11.20 -4.44 -5.13
N PHE A 86 -11.93 -4.66 -6.22
CA PHE A 86 -11.87 -3.77 -7.39
C PHE A 86 -12.33 -2.36 -7.07
N GLY A 87 -13.34 -2.20 -6.20
CA GLY A 87 -13.83 -0.88 -5.77
C GLY A 87 -12.75 -0.07 -5.05
N SER A 88 -12.05 -0.64 -4.08
CA SER A 88 -10.94 0.02 -3.38
C SER A 88 -9.80 0.36 -4.32
N PHE A 89 -9.44 -0.58 -5.22
CA PHE A 89 -8.41 -0.38 -6.24
C PHE A 89 -8.76 0.79 -7.17
N ILE A 90 -9.97 0.81 -7.74
CA ILE A 90 -10.36 1.81 -8.73
C ILE A 90 -10.52 3.21 -8.11
N VAL A 91 -10.95 3.32 -6.85
CA VAL A 91 -11.00 4.57 -6.10
C VAL A 91 -9.59 5.13 -5.93
N ALA A 92 -8.63 4.34 -5.44
CA ALA A 92 -7.24 4.79 -5.35
C ALA A 92 -6.68 5.19 -6.72
N ARG A 93 -6.93 4.40 -7.75
CA ARG A 93 -6.52 4.62 -9.14
C ARG A 93 -7.07 5.93 -9.73
N ALA A 94 -8.29 6.31 -9.35
CA ALA A 94 -8.95 7.52 -9.83
C ALA A 94 -8.48 8.80 -9.14
N TYR A 95 -8.20 8.72 -7.85
CA TYR A 95 -7.91 9.90 -7.03
C TYR A 95 -6.41 10.13 -6.82
N VAL A 96 -5.57 9.10 -6.86
CA VAL A 96 -4.12 9.22 -6.67
C VAL A 96 -3.42 9.18 -8.03
N ARG A 97 -3.42 10.32 -8.76
CA ARG A 97 -2.92 10.43 -10.13
C ARG A 97 -1.75 11.40 -10.30
N SER A 98 -1.29 12.03 -9.24
CA SER A 98 -0.18 12.98 -9.24
C SER A 98 0.76 12.71 -8.08
N GLU A 99 1.99 13.22 -8.18
CA GLU A 99 2.97 13.15 -7.11
C GLU A 99 2.45 13.76 -5.80
N ALA A 100 1.81 14.94 -5.89
CA ALA A 100 1.22 15.59 -4.72
C ALA A 100 0.09 14.76 -4.09
N ALA A 101 -0.77 14.12 -4.91
CA ALA A 101 -1.81 13.23 -4.41
C ALA A 101 -1.22 11.97 -3.76
N PHE A 102 -0.13 11.43 -4.32
CA PHE A 102 0.58 10.29 -3.74
C PHE A 102 1.21 10.66 -2.39
N GLU A 103 1.90 11.80 -2.30
CA GLU A 103 2.49 12.33 -1.06
C GLU A 103 1.41 12.55 0.01
N ALA A 104 0.29 13.21 -0.36
CA ALA A 104 -0.83 13.43 0.55
C ALA A 104 -1.45 12.11 1.05
N THR A 105 -1.59 11.12 0.17
CA THR A 105 -2.10 9.80 0.53
C THR A 105 -1.15 9.06 1.47
N ALA A 106 0.15 9.10 1.20
CA ALA A 106 1.17 8.52 2.09
C ALA A 106 1.16 9.20 3.48
N ALA A 107 1.00 10.52 3.52
CA ALA A 107 0.86 11.25 4.79
C ALA A 107 -0.44 10.87 5.53
N SER A 108 -1.56 10.73 4.81
CA SER A 108 -2.84 10.30 5.40
C SER A 108 -2.79 8.87 5.94
N LEU A 109 -2.10 7.95 5.24
CA LEU A 109 -1.88 6.59 5.73
C LEU A 109 -1.01 6.57 6.99
N PHE A 110 0.05 7.38 7.03
CA PHE A 110 0.85 7.52 8.25
C PHE A 110 0.00 8.07 9.40
N GLY A 111 -0.81 9.12 9.17
CA GLY A 111 -1.75 9.64 10.16
C GLY A 111 -2.74 8.58 10.65
N ALA A 112 -3.27 7.75 9.74
CA ALA A 112 -4.16 6.65 10.10
C ALA A 112 -3.47 5.60 10.98
N VAL A 113 -2.21 5.27 10.69
CA VAL A 113 -1.41 4.37 11.56
C VAL A 113 -1.23 4.96 12.95
N VAL A 114 -0.92 6.26 13.05
CA VAL A 114 -0.78 6.94 14.35
C VAL A 114 -2.09 6.88 15.13
N VAL A 115 -3.23 7.19 14.50
CA VAL A 115 -4.55 7.12 15.15
C VAL A 115 -4.86 5.71 15.61
N ALA A 116 -4.65 4.70 14.76
CA ALA A 116 -4.86 3.29 15.13
C ALA A 116 -3.99 2.88 16.33
N GLY A 117 -2.71 3.29 16.35
CA GLY A 117 -1.80 3.01 17.46
C GLY A 117 -2.18 3.71 18.76
N LEU A 118 -2.66 4.96 18.68
CA LEU A 118 -3.15 5.69 19.86
C LEU A 118 -4.41 5.04 20.43
N MET A 119 -5.28 4.47 19.59
CA MET A 119 -6.43 3.69 20.06
C MET A 119 -6.01 2.36 20.68
N ALA A 120 -5.00 1.72 20.14
CA ALA A 120 -4.53 0.40 20.56
C ALA A 120 -3.66 0.42 21.82
N LEU A 121 -2.93 1.49 22.08
CA LEU A 121 -2.00 1.58 23.21
C LEU A 121 -2.69 1.41 24.57
N PRO A 122 -3.82 2.09 24.86
CA PRO A 122 -4.57 1.87 26.11
C PRO A 122 -5.09 0.44 26.24
N GLU A 123 -5.48 -0.21 25.14
CA GLU A 123 -5.94 -1.61 25.14
C GLU A 123 -4.82 -2.56 25.53
N MET A 124 -3.62 -2.37 24.94
CA MET A 124 -2.45 -3.20 25.22
C MET A 124 -2.05 -3.13 26.72
N LEU A 125 -2.08 -1.94 27.31
CA LEU A 125 -1.66 -1.70 28.68
C LEU A 125 -2.79 -1.97 29.69
N GLY A 126 -4.02 -1.60 29.36
CA GLY A 126 -5.18 -1.67 30.26
C GLY A 126 -5.88 -3.02 30.31
N GLY A 127 -5.60 -3.91 29.37
CA GLY A 127 -6.15 -5.27 29.38
C GLY A 127 -7.60 -5.40 28.89
N GLN A 128 -8.18 -4.34 28.34
CA GLN A 128 -9.56 -4.29 27.85
C GLN A 128 -9.60 -3.67 26.45
N ILE A 129 -10.51 -4.13 25.61
CA ILE A 129 -10.74 -3.59 24.25
C ILE A 129 -11.78 -2.47 24.30
N PHE A 130 -11.40 -1.33 24.87
CA PHE A 130 -12.30 -0.22 25.23
C PHE A 130 -13.25 0.20 24.10
N LEU A 131 -12.74 0.29 22.86
CA LEU A 131 -13.52 0.73 21.73
C LEU A 131 -14.63 -0.27 21.39
N HIS A 132 -14.28 -1.55 21.28
CA HIS A 132 -15.22 -2.62 20.94
C HIS A 132 -16.23 -2.86 22.08
N ASP A 133 -15.80 -2.80 23.35
CA ASP A 133 -16.67 -2.90 24.52
C ASP A 133 -17.68 -1.76 24.57
N PHE A 134 -17.24 -0.53 24.26
CA PHE A 134 -18.14 0.63 24.16
C PHE A 134 -19.14 0.46 23.02
N LEU A 135 -18.67 0.09 21.83
CA LEU A 135 -19.54 -0.10 20.67
C LEU A 135 -20.53 -1.25 20.87
N ALA A 136 -20.12 -2.34 21.52
CA ALA A 136 -21.03 -3.44 21.86
C ALA A 136 -22.20 -2.97 22.72
N LYS A 137 -21.98 -2.05 23.69
CA LYS A 137 -23.06 -1.46 24.51
C LYS A 137 -24.00 -0.58 23.70
N VAL A 138 -23.50 0.10 22.67
CA VAL A 138 -24.31 1.03 21.85
C VAL A 138 -25.05 0.30 20.75
N THR A 139 -24.40 -0.65 20.07
CA THR A 139 -24.93 -1.33 18.87
C THR A 139 -25.58 -2.68 19.18
N GLY A 140 -25.33 -3.25 20.34
CA GLY A 140 -25.72 -4.62 20.70
C GLY A 140 -24.89 -5.70 20.01
N TYR A 141 -23.91 -5.33 19.17
CA TYR A 141 -23.05 -6.28 18.49
C TYR A 141 -21.86 -6.65 19.36
N VAL A 142 -21.77 -7.90 19.77
CA VAL A 142 -20.64 -8.42 20.55
C VAL A 142 -19.55 -8.91 19.59
N HIS A 143 -18.34 -8.42 19.80
CA HIS A 143 -17.20 -8.82 18.99
C HIS A 143 -16.88 -10.31 19.20
N PRO A 144 -16.79 -11.14 18.12
CA PRO A 144 -16.70 -12.60 18.24
C PRO A 144 -15.32 -13.11 18.67
N VAL A 145 -14.28 -12.26 18.65
CA VAL A 145 -12.89 -12.67 18.93
C VAL A 145 -12.55 -12.43 20.40
N ALA A 146 -12.09 -13.48 21.06
CA ALA A 146 -11.66 -13.42 22.46
C ALA A 146 -10.38 -12.57 22.62
N VAL A 147 -10.32 -11.84 23.74
CA VAL A 147 -9.13 -11.07 24.12
C VAL A 147 -8.03 -12.03 24.60
N GLU A 148 -6.89 -12.01 23.92
CA GLU A 148 -5.74 -12.84 24.26
C GLU A 148 -4.62 -11.99 24.87
N LYS A 149 -3.80 -12.61 25.70
CA LYS A 149 -2.57 -12.03 26.25
C LYS A 149 -1.35 -12.82 25.77
N ARG A 150 -0.26 -12.11 25.45
CA ARG A 150 1.04 -12.71 25.13
C ARG A 150 2.13 -11.94 25.86
N GLY A 151 2.99 -12.68 26.58
CA GLY A 151 4.06 -12.07 27.36
C GLY A 151 3.55 -11.05 28.41
N GLY A 152 2.35 -11.28 28.97
CA GLY A 152 1.72 -10.37 29.95
C GLY A 152 1.00 -9.17 29.35
N LEU A 153 1.18 -8.87 28.05
CA LEU A 153 0.52 -7.76 27.35
C LEU A 153 -0.75 -8.24 26.63
N THR A 154 -1.77 -7.40 26.63
CA THR A 154 -2.99 -7.65 25.88
C THR A 154 -2.75 -7.38 24.41
N ARG A 155 -3.22 -8.26 23.53
CA ARG A 155 -3.21 -8.07 22.10
C ARG A 155 -4.28 -7.05 21.74
N ALA A 156 -3.84 -5.83 21.39
CA ALA A 156 -4.76 -4.74 21.07
C ALA A 156 -5.41 -4.94 19.69
N PHE A 157 -6.67 -4.54 19.60
CA PHE A 157 -7.47 -4.56 18.36
C PHE A 157 -7.47 -3.19 17.69
N GLY A 158 -7.45 -2.10 18.49
CA GLY A 158 -7.70 -0.76 17.98
C GLY A 158 -9.04 -0.72 17.24
N PRO A 159 -9.10 -0.15 16.03
CA PRO A 159 -10.34 -0.12 15.24
C PRO A 159 -10.59 -1.37 14.38
N PHE A 160 -9.81 -2.44 14.52
CA PHE A 160 -9.87 -3.62 13.65
C PHE A 160 -10.52 -4.82 14.34
N ASP A 161 -11.06 -5.74 13.54
CA ASP A 161 -11.73 -6.95 14.00
C ASP A 161 -10.78 -7.98 14.65
N HIS A 162 -9.46 -7.81 14.53
CA HIS A 162 -8.49 -8.75 15.04
C HIS A 162 -7.12 -8.07 15.28
N PRO A 163 -6.38 -8.42 16.35
CA PRO A 163 -5.07 -7.84 16.62
C PRO A 163 -4.08 -7.94 15.46
N ILE A 164 -4.08 -9.08 14.74
CA ILE A 164 -3.18 -9.28 13.59
C ILE A 164 -3.49 -8.30 12.46
N HIS A 165 -4.75 -7.85 12.30
CA HIS A 165 -5.16 -6.86 11.30
C HIS A 165 -4.65 -5.47 11.67
N LEU A 166 -4.74 -5.08 12.94
CA LEU A 166 -4.11 -3.86 13.45
C LEU A 166 -2.61 -3.87 13.12
N GLY A 167 -1.92 -4.94 13.51
CA GLY A 167 -0.49 -5.08 13.25
C GLY A 167 -0.15 -5.05 11.76
N THR A 168 -0.92 -5.73 10.93
CA THR A 168 -0.75 -5.76 9.46
C THR A 168 -0.93 -4.37 8.84
N PHE A 169 -2.00 -3.67 9.21
CA PHE A 169 -2.26 -2.32 8.74
C PHE A 169 -1.12 -1.36 9.13
N CYS A 170 -0.74 -1.36 10.42
CA CYS A 170 0.32 -0.50 10.90
C CYS A 170 1.68 -0.86 10.26
N ALA A 171 2.10 -2.12 10.31
CA ALA A 171 3.39 -2.54 9.80
C ALA A 171 3.56 -2.25 8.31
N SER A 172 2.52 -2.41 7.50
CA SER A 172 2.58 -2.15 6.05
C SER A 172 2.98 -0.72 5.69
N GLY A 173 2.76 0.24 6.59
CA GLY A 173 3.08 1.65 6.40
C GLY A 173 4.55 2.02 6.60
N LEU A 174 5.42 1.13 7.12
CA LEU A 174 6.76 1.48 7.57
C LEU A 174 7.63 2.11 6.47
N ALA A 175 7.88 1.36 5.41
CA ALA A 175 8.75 1.83 4.34
C ALA A 175 8.15 3.02 3.59
N LEU A 176 6.82 3.01 3.34
CA LEU A 176 6.15 4.14 2.70
C LEU A 176 6.28 5.41 3.54
N ALA A 177 6.06 5.34 4.85
CA ALA A 177 6.18 6.49 5.77
C ALA A 177 7.62 7.02 5.84
N ALA A 178 8.63 6.12 5.88
CA ALA A 178 10.03 6.47 5.88
C ALA A 178 10.46 7.18 4.60
N TYR A 179 10.12 6.60 3.45
CA TYR A 179 10.51 7.14 2.14
C TYR A 179 9.70 8.37 1.72
N ALA A 180 8.51 8.59 2.27
CA ALA A 180 7.75 9.83 2.09
C ALA A 180 8.32 11.00 2.92
N ALA A 181 9.10 10.74 3.95
CA ALA A 181 9.74 11.78 4.74
C ALA A 181 10.84 12.51 3.93
N ARG A 182 10.90 13.84 4.07
CA ARG A 182 11.90 14.67 3.37
C ARG A 182 13.24 14.80 4.12
N ARG A 183 13.20 14.63 5.45
CA ARG A 183 14.37 14.71 6.33
C ARG A 183 14.62 13.36 6.97
N GLU A 184 15.90 13.02 7.17
CA GLU A 184 16.31 11.72 7.74
C GLU A 184 15.74 11.51 9.15
N MET A 185 15.81 12.51 10.02
CA MET A 185 15.21 12.45 11.35
C MET A 185 13.71 12.18 11.30
N ALA A 186 12.98 12.82 10.38
CA ALA A 186 11.56 12.56 10.20
C ALA A 186 11.30 11.14 9.69
N ALA A 187 12.15 10.57 8.84
CA ALA A 187 12.05 9.20 8.41
C ALA A 187 12.23 8.22 9.59
N ILE A 188 13.23 8.43 10.41
CA ILE A 188 13.48 7.63 11.62
C ILE A 188 12.29 7.73 12.59
N THR A 189 11.87 8.95 12.91
CA THR A 189 10.73 9.17 13.83
C THR A 189 9.47 8.49 13.34
N ARG A 190 9.12 8.65 12.05
CA ARG A 190 7.94 7.98 11.47
C ARG A 190 8.07 6.47 11.52
N SER A 191 9.26 5.92 11.24
CA SER A 191 9.50 4.48 11.30
C SER A 191 9.33 3.93 12.71
N LEU A 192 9.85 4.64 13.72
CA LEU A 192 9.70 4.25 15.12
C LEU A 192 8.24 4.29 15.56
N PHE A 193 7.48 5.32 15.17
CA PHE A 193 6.05 5.39 15.45
C PHE A 193 5.28 4.24 14.81
N VAL A 194 5.51 3.96 13.54
CA VAL A 194 4.86 2.84 12.83
C VAL A 194 5.20 1.52 13.50
N ALA A 195 6.48 1.32 13.86
CA ALA A 195 6.90 0.10 14.55
C ALA A 195 6.21 -0.02 15.92
N ALA A 196 6.20 1.04 16.72
CA ALA A 196 5.51 1.06 18.02
C ALA A 196 4.01 0.73 17.88
N CYS A 197 3.32 1.36 16.91
CA CYS A 197 1.91 1.07 16.63
C CYS A 197 1.68 -0.39 16.22
N ALA A 198 2.52 -0.95 15.36
CA ALA A 198 2.38 -2.34 14.94
C ALA A 198 2.65 -3.32 16.08
N MET A 199 3.56 -2.99 17.00
CA MET A 199 3.89 -3.83 18.16
C MET A 199 2.75 -3.93 19.17
N THR A 200 1.80 -2.98 19.23
CA THR A 200 0.62 -3.07 20.12
C THR A 200 -0.25 -4.29 19.82
N SER A 201 -0.17 -4.84 18.61
CA SER A 201 -0.89 -6.07 18.23
C SER A 201 -0.34 -7.34 18.87
N VAL A 202 0.87 -7.29 19.43
CA VAL A 202 1.64 -8.43 19.99
C VAL A 202 1.56 -9.67 19.07
N SER A 203 1.81 -9.44 17.77
CA SER A 203 1.66 -10.47 16.72
C SER A 203 2.96 -10.65 15.96
N SER A 204 3.42 -11.93 15.83
CA SER A 204 4.70 -12.28 15.19
C SER A 204 4.77 -11.88 13.72
N ALA A 205 3.72 -12.10 12.94
CA ALA A 205 3.74 -11.82 11.50
C ALA A 205 3.94 -10.32 11.18
N PRO A 206 3.21 -9.37 11.80
CA PRO A 206 3.51 -7.95 11.68
C PRO A 206 4.94 -7.56 12.12
N MET A 207 5.43 -8.14 13.23
CA MET A 207 6.80 -7.89 13.70
C MET A 207 7.85 -8.37 12.69
N LEU A 208 7.67 -9.55 12.13
CA LEU A 208 8.52 -10.08 11.06
C LEU A 208 8.48 -9.15 9.82
N SER A 209 7.30 -8.66 9.46
CA SER A 209 7.12 -7.71 8.36
C SER A 209 7.90 -6.41 8.57
N LEU A 210 7.94 -5.88 9.80
CA LEU A 210 8.78 -4.72 10.12
C LEU A 210 10.27 -5.03 9.88
N GLY A 211 10.75 -6.17 10.40
CA GLY A 211 12.13 -6.61 10.21
C GLY A 211 12.50 -6.76 8.73
N VAL A 212 11.64 -7.38 7.93
CA VAL A 212 11.83 -7.53 6.48
C VAL A 212 11.88 -6.16 5.79
N GLN A 213 10.99 -5.23 6.12
CA GLN A 213 11.04 -3.89 5.55
C GLN A 213 12.32 -3.14 5.90
N VAL A 214 12.77 -3.22 7.16
CA VAL A 214 14.05 -2.62 7.59
C VAL A 214 15.21 -3.23 6.80
N ALA A 215 15.27 -4.56 6.65
CA ALA A 215 16.29 -5.24 5.87
C ALA A 215 16.26 -4.82 4.39
N LEU A 216 15.08 -4.72 3.77
CA LEU A 216 14.92 -4.26 2.38
C LEU A 216 15.31 -2.78 2.22
N MET A 217 14.99 -1.93 3.19
CA MET A 217 15.41 -0.51 3.21
C MET A 217 16.92 -0.38 3.33
N ALA A 218 17.55 -1.17 4.21
CA ALA A 218 18.99 -1.23 4.36
C ALA A 218 19.67 -1.72 3.07
N PHE A 219 19.14 -2.79 2.47
CA PHE A 219 19.59 -3.29 1.18
C PHE A 219 19.46 -2.23 0.08
N ASP A 220 18.31 -1.54 -0.04
CA ASP A 220 18.13 -0.46 -1.02
C ASP A 220 19.17 0.66 -0.82
N LYS A 221 19.44 1.04 0.42
CA LYS A 221 20.42 2.08 0.76
C LYS A 221 21.87 1.63 0.44
N ALA A 222 22.22 0.41 0.83
CA ALA A 222 23.58 -0.13 0.65
C ALA A 222 23.93 -0.44 -0.81
N THR A 223 22.94 -0.83 -1.61
CA THR A 223 23.17 -1.27 -3.01
C THR A 223 22.83 -0.19 -4.05
N ARG A 224 22.61 1.07 -3.63
CA ARG A 224 22.40 2.19 -4.56
C ARG A 224 23.59 2.31 -5.50
N GLY A 225 23.33 2.19 -6.81
CA GLY A 225 24.40 2.25 -7.82
C GLY A 225 24.89 0.90 -8.32
N ILE A 226 24.62 -0.21 -7.65
CA ILE A 226 24.97 -1.55 -8.15
C ILE A 226 24.02 -1.96 -9.24
N LYS A 227 24.56 -2.22 -10.45
CA LYS A 227 23.79 -2.78 -11.57
C LYS A 227 23.44 -4.24 -11.25
N GLY A 228 22.19 -4.66 -11.52
CA GLY A 228 21.75 -6.03 -11.27
C GLY A 228 21.52 -6.40 -9.81
N ARG A 229 21.50 -5.43 -8.89
CA ARG A 229 21.32 -5.63 -7.42
C ARG A 229 20.15 -6.57 -7.06
N VAL A 230 19.04 -6.51 -7.81
CA VAL A 230 17.88 -7.37 -7.58
C VAL A 230 18.22 -8.83 -7.89
N ALA A 231 18.92 -9.10 -9.00
CA ALA A 231 19.37 -10.45 -9.34
C ALA A 231 20.38 -10.98 -8.30
N ILE A 232 21.27 -10.12 -7.80
CA ILE A 232 22.21 -10.47 -6.72
C ILE A 232 21.43 -10.83 -5.45
N ALA A 233 20.41 -10.04 -5.06
CA ALA A 233 19.56 -10.34 -3.91
C ALA A 233 18.86 -11.70 -4.06
N PHE A 234 18.27 -11.97 -5.22
CA PHE A 234 17.66 -13.27 -5.50
C PHE A 234 18.67 -14.40 -5.44
N ALA A 235 19.85 -14.24 -6.00
CA ALA A 235 20.90 -15.25 -5.94
C ALA A 235 21.36 -15.54 -4.49
N VAL A 236 21.52 -14.51 -3.67
CA VAL A 236 21.88 -14.64 -2.26
C VAL A 236 20.78 -15.36 -1.47
N ILE A 237 19.50 -14.96 -1.66
CA ILE A 237 18.35 -15.58 -0.99
C ILE A 237 18.22 -17.04 -1.43
N ALA A 238 18.29 -17.32 -2.72
CA ALA A 238 18.21 -18.70 -3.24
C ALA A 238 19.39 -19.55 -2.76
N GLY A 239 20.60 -18.99 -2.74
CA GLY A 239 21.79 -19.68 -2.22
C GLY A 239 21.68 -19.98 -0.72
N ALA A 240 21.20 -19.01 0.07
CA ALA A 240 20.98 -19.22 1.50
C ALA A 240 19.89 -20.27 1.77
N PHE A 241 18.80 -20.24 1.00
CA PHE A 241 17.73 -21.24 1.10
C PHE A 241 18.22 -22.62 0.69
N GLY A 242 18.99 -22.72 -0.39
CA GLY A 242 19.61 -23.96 -0.85
C GLY A 242 20.59 -24.53 0.18
N ALA A 243 21.47 -23.70 0.71
CA ALA A 243 22.41 -24.11 1.76
C ALA A 243 21.67 -24.60 3.02
N LEU A 244 20.63 -23.89 3.45
CA LEU A 244 19.81 -24.31 4.59
C LEU A 244 19.10 -25.63 4.31
N SER A 245 18.63 -25.87 3.09
CA SER A 245 17.99 -27.13 2.67
C SER A 245 18.94 -28.32 2.71
N LEU A 246 20.25 -28.11 2.52
CA LEU A 246 21.27 -29.15 2.55
C LEU A 246 21.71 -29.53 3.98
N VAL A 247 21.66 -28.57 4.91
CA VAL A 247 22.18 -28.74 6.27
C VAL A 247 21.08 -29.07 7.28
N ALA A 248 19.86 -28.58 7.04
CA ALA A 248 18.77 -28.73 7.99
C ALA A 248 18.05 -30.06 7.86
N THR A 249 17.75 -30.67 9.01
CA THR A 249 16.95 -31.92 9.11
C THR A 249 15.44 -31.67 8.85
N ARG A 250 15.01 -30.45 8.93
CA ARG A 250 13.63 -29.99 8.61
C ARG A 250 13.65 -29.06 7.40
N SER A 251 12.55 -28.98 6.66
CA SER A 251 12.47 -28.05 5.54
C SER A 251 12.78 -26.62 6.00
N PRO A 252 13.52 -25.80 5.20
CA PRO A 252 13.81 -24.41 5.54
C PRO A 252 12.54 -23.62 5.84
N PHE A 253 11.44 -23.97 5.17
CA PHE A 253 10.12 -23.39 5.41
C PHE A 253 9.60 -23.67 6.82
N ALA A 254 9.75 -24.90 7.29
CA ALA A 254 9.35 -25.30 8.64
C ALA A 254 10.20 -24.58 9.71
N LEU A 255 11.50 -24.45 9.49
CA LEU A 255 12.40 -23.73 10.39
C LEU A 255 12.04 -22.24 10.50
N ILE A 256 11.77 -21.59 9.35
CA ILE A 256 11.36 -20.19 9.31
C ILE A 256 10.00 -20.03 10.01
N ALA A 257 9.03 -20.89 9.69
CA ALA A 257 7.68 -20.80 10.23
C ALA A 257 7.62 -21.04 11.73
N THR A 258 8.41 -21.96 12.28
CA THR A 258 8.42 -22.28 13.72
C THR A 258 9.41 -21.43 14.52
N GLY A 259 10.55 -21.05 13.91
CA GLY A 259 11.61 -20.29 14.59
C GLY A 259 11.38 -18.78 14.66
N LEU A 260 10.62 -18.21 13.71
CA LEU A 260 10.34 -16.77 13.67
C LEU A 260 8.94 -16.41 14.21
N THR A 261 8.24 -17.33 14.85
CA THR A 261 6.96 -17.10 15.51
C THR A 261 7.13 -17.00 17.02
N LEU A 262 6.33 -16.11 17.66
CA LEU A 262 6.31 -15.98 19.13
C LEU A 262 5.79 -17.25 19.82
N ASP A 263 5.05 -18.08 19.10
CA ASP A 263 4.53 -19.36 19.52
C ASP A 263 4.80 -20.41 18.41
N PRO A 264 5.69 -21.37 18.65
CA PRO A 264 6.06 -22.41 17.68
C PRO A 264 4.88 -23.24 17.18
N TRP A 265 3.89 -23.49 18.04
CA TRP A 265 2.67 -24.22 17.68
C TRP A 265 1.87 -23.49 16.61
N THR A 266 1.70 -22.18 16.77
CA THR A 266 1.05 -21.33 15.75
C THR A 266 1.78 -21.40 14.41
N GLY A 267 3.12 -21.44 14.43
CA GLY A 267 3.94 -21.61 13.22
C GLY A 267 3.72 -22.97 12.55
N TYR A 268 3.75 -24.06 13.34
CA TYR A 268 3.50 -25.40 12.85
C TYR A 268 2.08 -25.57 12.28
N TYR A 269 1.07 -25.04 12.97
CA TYR A 269 -0.32 -25.11 12.52
C TYR A 269 -0.51 -24.43 11.14
N ARG A 270 0.19 -23.32 10.88
CA ARG A 270 0.18 -22.66 9.56
C ARG A 270 0.79 -23.52 8.46
N LEU A 271 1.81 -24.32 8.75
CA LEU A 271 2.34 -25.29 7.78
C LEU A 271 1.29 -26.31 7.38
N MET A 272 0.55 -26.84 8.37
CA MET A 272 -0.54 -27.80 8.12
C MET A 272 -1.68 -27.15 7.30
N ILE A 273 -2.01 -25.87 7.58
CA ILE A 273 -2.97 -25.14 6.74
C ILE A 273 -2.50 -25.08 5.28
N TRP A 274 -1.23 -24.82 5.02
CA TRP A 274 -0.69 -24.80 3.65
C TRP A 274 -0.69 -26.19 3.02
N GLU A 275 -0.30 -27.23 3.74
CA GLU A 275 -0.25 -28.61 3.24
C GLU A 275 -1.65 -29.07 2.79
N HIS A 276 -2.60 -29.11 3.70
CA HIS A 276 -3.97 -29.55 3.38
C HIS A 276 -4.75 -28.55 2.52
N GLY A 277 -4.44 -27.26 2.65
CA GLY A 277 -5.06 -26.24 1.81
C GLY A 277 -4.67 -26.37 0.34
N LEU A 278 -3.41 -26.74 0.03
CA LEU A 278 -2.98 -27.00 -1.33
C LEU A 278 -3.66 -28.24 -1.93
N GLU A 279 -3.90 -29.30 -1.13
CA GLU A 279 -4.68 -30.46 -1.54
C GLU A 279 -6.08 -30.05 -2.00
N ASN A 280 -6.75 -29.15 -1.25
CA ASN A 280 -8.05 -28.61 -1.62
C ASN A 280 -8.01 -27.77 -2.91
N VAL A 281 -6.94 -26.98 -3.13
CA VAL A 281 -6.78 -26.22 -4.38
C VAL A 281 -6.68 -27.16 -5.58
N TRP A 282 -5.92 -28.27 -5.45
CA TRP A 282 -5.77 -29.22 -6.55
C TRP A 282 -6.99 -30.09 -6.78
N SER A 283 -7.82 -30.32 -5.75
CA SER A 283 -9.09 -31.03 -5.88
C SER A 283 -10.15 -30.17 -6.57
N HIS A 284 -10.10 -28.84 -6.42
CA HIS A 284 -11.06 -27.89 -6.99
C HIS A 284 -10.37 -26.74 -7.75
N PRO A 285 -9.58 -27.02 -8.81
CA PRO A 285 -8.66 -26.02 -9.36
C PRO A 285 -9.35 -24.87 -10.11
N LEU A 286 -10.53 -25.06 -10.65
CA LEU A 286 -11.19 -24.05 -11.49
C LEU A 286 -12.03 -23.07 -10.66
N THR A 287 -13.03 -23.55 -9.94
CA THR A 287 -13.96 -22.69 -9.20
C THR A 287 -13.70 -22.62 -7.71
N GLY A 288 -12.71 -23.40 -7.21
CA GLY A 288 -12.50 -23.50 -5.78
C GLY A 288 -13.73 -24.04 -5.04
N LEU A 289 -13.88 -23.65 -3.78
CA LEU A 289 -14.95 -24.12 -2.88
C LEU A 289 -16.00 -23.05 -2.55
N GLY A 290 -15.83 -21.79 -2.98
CA GLY A 290 -16.66 -20.69 -2.52
C GLY A 290 -16.61 -20.54 -1.00
N LEU A 291 -17.75 -20.52 -0.29
CA LEU A 291 -17.81 -20.49 1.18
C LEU A 291 -17.88 -21.88 1.82
N ASN A 292 -17.95 -22.96 1.02
CA ASN A 292 -17.98 -24.31 1.57
C ASN A 292 -16.73 -24.57 2.42
N ASP A 293 -16.88 -25.43 3.41
CA ASP A 293 -15.76 -25.82 4.28
C ASP A 293 -14.72 -26.61 3.47
N TRP A 294 -13.46 -26.51 3.87
CA TRP A 294 -12.35 -27.16 3.22
C TRP A 294 -11.99 -28.47 3.94
N ASP A 295 -11.55 -29.46 3.19
CA ASP A 295 -11.15 -30.75 3.72
C ASP A 295 -9.87 -30.61 4.52
N ARG A 296 -9.92 -31.06 5.79
CA ARG A 296 -8.81 -31.05 6.72
C ARG A 296 -8.91 -32.20 7.72
N PRO A 297 -7.81 -32.63 8.34
CA PRO A 297 -7.84 -33.62 9.39
C PRO A 297 -8.76 -33.24 10.55
N LEU A 298 -9.45 -34.19 11.14
CA LEU A 298 -10.42 -33.96 12.22
C LEU A 298 -9.83 -33.26 13.45
N TRP A 299 -8.54 -33.43 13.69
CA TRP A 299 -7.86 -32.73 14.79
C TRP A 299 -7.64 -31.24 14.53
N MET A 300 -7.75 -30.78 13.27
CA MET A 300 -7.75 -29.36 12.91
C MET A 300 -9.16 -28.79 13.11
N VAL A 301 -9.52 -28.50 14.35
CA VAL A 301 -10.85 -28.06 14.73
C VAL A 301 -11.24 -26.73 14.06
N SER A 302 -10.28 -25.82 13.90
CA SER A 302 -10.54 -24.50 13.29
C SER A 302 -10.68 -24.61 11.78
N SER A 303 -11.73 -24.00 11.24
CA SER A 303 -11.95 -23.81 9.78
C SER A 303 -11.20 -22.61 9.21
N THR A 304 -10.51 -21.83 10.02
CA THR A 304 -9.80 -20.64 9.57
C THR A 304 -8.60 -21.00 8.71
N ILE A 305 -8.40 -20.26 7.64
CA ILE A 305 -7.25 -20.38 6.73
C ILE A 305 -6.41 -19.11 6.92
N ASP A 306 -5.36 -19.21 7.72
CA ASP A 306 -4.50 -18.07 8.08
C ASP A 306 -3.48 -17.72 6.98
N ALA A 307 -3.92 -17.70 5.74
CA ALA A 307 -3.08 -17.36 4.59
C ALA A 307 -3.92 -16.76 3.47
N PHE A 308 -3.73 -15.46 3.19
CA PHE A 308 -4.50 -14.73 2.17
C PHE A 308 -4.42 -15.37 0.78
N TRP A 309 -3.21 -15.73 0.34
CA TRP A 309 -3.00 -16.34 -0.98
C TRP A 309 -3.72 -17.67 -1.13
N LEU A 310 -3.67 -18.46 -0.07
CA LEU A 310 -4.32 -19.76 -0.02
C LEU A 310 -5.85 -19.62 0.00
N VAL A 311 -6.36 -18.64 0.76
CA VAL A 311 -7.81 -18.32 0.76
C VAL A 311 -8.29 -17.95 -0.63
N ILE A 312 -7.55 -17.10 -1.37
CA ILE A 312 -7.93 -16.74 -2.75
C ILE A 312 -7.98 -17.99 -3.64
N ALA A 313 -6.98 -18.88 -3.53
CA ALA A 313 -6.92 -20.10 -4.34
C ALA A 313 -8.00 -21.13 -3.94
N ILE A 314 -8.23 -21.36 -2.65
CA ILE A 314 -9.24 -22.29 -2.17
C ILE A 314 -10.66 -21.80 -2.49
N ARG A 315 -10.92 -20.49 -2.28
CA ARG A 315 -12.28 -19.93 -2.46
C ARG A 315 -12.64 -19.68 -3.91
N GLY A 316 -11.69 -19.17 -4.71
CA GLY A 316 -11.93 -18.74 -6.09
C GLY A 316 -11.27 -19.59 -7.18
N GLY A 317 -10.54 -20.65 -6.78
CA GLY A 317 -9.77 -21.48 -7.69
C GLY A 317 -8.49 -20.79 -8.20
N LEU A 318 -7.74 -21.54 -9.01
CA LEU A 318 -6.52 -21.02 -9.67
C LEU A 318 -6.78 -19.79 -10.56
N PRO A 319 -7.93 -19.65 -11.27
CA PRO A 319 -8.17 -18.45 -12.05
C PRO A 319 -8.19 -17.18 -11.19
N ALA A 320 -8.85 -17.18 -10.01
CA ALA A 320 -8.82 -16.02 -9.11
C ALA A 320 -7.39 -15.70 -8.66
N PHE A 321 -6.63 -16.72 -8.25
CA PHE A 321 -5.25 -16.57 -7.83
C PHE A 321 -4.36 -16.01 -8.95
N LEU A 322 -4.46 -16.56 -10.16
CA LEU A 322 -3.66 -16.11 -11.30
C LEU A 322 -4.02 -14.69 -11.73
N LEU A 323 -5.30 -14.31 -11.78
CA LEU A 323 -5.74 -12.96 -12.11
C LEU A 323 -5.14 -11.94 -11.13
N LEU A 324 -5.16 -12.25 -9.83
CA LEU A 324 -4.60 -11.39 -8.80
C LEU A 324 -3.07 -11.28 -8.92
N VAL A 325 -2.37 -12.41 -9.00
CA VAL A 325 -0.89 -12.45 -9.07
C VAL A 325 -0.38 -11.78 -10.35
N LEU A 326 -0.98 -12.06 -11.48
CA LEU A 326 -0.62 -11.42 -12.75
C LEU A 326 -0.93 -9.91 -12.72
N GLY A 327 -2.08 -9.52 -12.14
CA GLY A 327 -2.42 -8.11 -11.93
C GLY A 327 -1.35 -7.37 -11.15
N ILE A 328 -0.90 -7.94 -10.03
CA ILE A 328 0.19 -7.39 -9.21
C ILE A 328 1.52 -7.36 -10.00
N ALA A 329 1.85 -8.42 -10.71
CA ALA A 329 3.09 -8.51 -11.50
C ALA A 329 3.15 -7.42 -12.58
N PHE A 330 2.07 -7.25 -13.36
CA PHE A 330 1.97 -6.19 -14.38
C PHE A 330 2.01 -4.79 -13.77
N LEU A 331 1.35 -4.58 -12.63
CA LEU A 331 1.39 -3.32 -11.89
C LEU A 331 2.81 -2.99 -11.42
N MET A 332 3.50 -3.93 -10.78
CA MET A 332 4.88 -3.77 -10.31
C MET A 332 5.84 -3.54 -11.46
N PHE A 333 5.71 -4.30 -12.56
CA PHE A 333 6.51 -4.09 -13.76
C PHE A 333 6.31 -2.69 -14.35
N GLY A 334 5.05 -2.26 -14.49
CA GLY A 334 4.73 -0.91 -14.95
C GLY A 334 5.31 0.16 -14.05
N ALA A 335 5.12 0.04 -12.73
CA ALA A 335 5.61 0.98 -11.73
C ALA A 335 7.15 1.06 -11.73
N THR A 336 7.86 -0.06 -11.69
CA THR A 336 9.33 -0.09 -11.67
C THR A 336 9.93 0.47 -12.96
N ARG A 337 9.33 0.16 -14.13
CA ARG A 337 9.77 0.69 -15.41
C ARG A 337 9.62 2.22 -15.48
N ARG A 338 8.49 2.75 -15.02
CA ARG A 338 8.20 4.19 -15.08
C ARG A 338 8.91 5.01 -14.01
N MET A 339 9.13 4.44 -12.81
CA MET A 339 9.92 5.10 -11.77
C MET A 339 11.33 5.48 -12.22
N ARG A 340 11.90 4.81 -13.22
CA ARG A 340 13.21 5.19 -13.80
C ARG A 340 13.20 6.60 -14.38
N ARG A 341 12.04 7.12 -14.82
CA ARG A 341 11.84 8.43 -15.44
C ARG A 341 11.05 9.40 -14.58
N ALA A 342 10.69 9.00 -13.35
CA ALA A 342 9.94 9.83 -12.41
C ALA A 342 10.85 10.86 -11.72
N SER A 343 10.22 11.88 -11.13
CA SER A 343 10.91 12.84 -10.27
C SER A 343 11.64 12.13 -9.12
N PRO A 344 12.71 12.72 -8.56
CA PRO A 344 13.42 12.13 -7.43
C PRO A 344 12.50 11.84 -6.22
N ALA A 345 11.51 12.70 -5.96
CA ALA A 345 10.57 12.54 -4.86
C ALA A 345 9.61 11.37 -5.11
N LEU A 346 8.99 11.31 -6.29
CA LEU A 346 8.09 10.20 -6.66
C LEU A 346 8.84 8.86 -6.72
N LYS A 347 10.07 8.86 -7.24
CA LYS A 347 10.93 7.66 -7.26
C LYS A 347 11.22 7.15 -5.85
N ARG A 348 11.55 8.06 -4.92
CA ARG A 348 11.80 7.73 -3.52
C ARG A 348 10.54 7.12 -2.88
N MET A 349 9.40 7.80 -2.95
CA MET A 349 8.13 7.29 -2.42
C MET A 349 7.72 5.98 -3.08
N GLY A 350 7.98 5.81 -4.37
CA GLY A 350 7.75 4.58 -5.11
C GLY A 350 8.56 3.39 -4.59
N HIS A 351 9.83 3.59 -4.19
CA HIS A 351 10.61 2.55 -3.53
C HIS A 351 9.98 2.16 -2.18
N GLY A 352 9.52 3.14 -1.39
CA GLY A 352 8.79 2.89 -0.15
C GLY A 352 7.51 2.07 -0.41
N TRP A 353 6.73 2.42 -1.43
CA TRP A 353 5.54 1.67 -1.82
C TRP A 353 5.87 0.23 -2.23
N VAL A 354 6.91 0.00 -3.04
CA VAL A 354 7.33 -1.35 -3.45
C VAL A 354 7.72 -2.20 -2.24
N ILE A 355 8.53 -1.66 -1.32
CA ILE A 355 8.97 -2.39 -0.11
C ILE A 355 7.77 -2.71 0.78
N SER A 356 6.86 -1.76 1.00
CA SER A 356 5.63 -1.97 1.77
C SER A 356 4.71 -3.00 1.11
N LEU A 357 4.58 -2.98 -0.23
CA LEU A 357 3.80 -3.98 -0.96
C LEU A 357 4.41 -5.37 -0.84
N MET A 358 5.74 -5.51 -0.98
CA MET A 358 6.41 -6.80 -0.78
C MET A 358 6.18 -7.35 0.63
N ALA A 359 6.19 -6.48 1.63
CA ALA A 359 5.89 -6.85 3.01
C ALA A 359 4.43 -7.32 3.19
N LEU A 360 3.47 -6.62 2.58
CA LEU A 360 2.07 -7.07 2.55
C LEU A 360 1.92 -8.41 1.84
N MET A 361 2.59 -8.60 0.70
CA MET A 361 2.57 -9.89 0.00
C MET A 361 3.12 -11.01 0.88
N LEU A 362 4.21 -10.77 1.61
CA LEU A 362 4.79 -11.74 2.54
C LEU A 362 3.85 -12.02 3.72
N LEU A 363 3.24 -10.98 4.31
CA LEU A 363 2.23 -11.14 5.35
C LEU A 363 1.06 -12.01 4.89
N GLY A 364 0.62 -11.85 3.64
CA GLY A 364 -0.43 -12.67 3.04
C GLY A 364 -0.13 -14.18 2.98
N CYS A 365 1.13 -14.61 3.16
CA CYS A 365 1.47 -16.03 3.30
C CYS A 365 1.05 -16.61 4.66
N THR A 366 0.86 -15.76 5.68
CA THR A 366 0.63 -16.20 7.07
C THR A 366 -0.52 -15.45 7.76
N VAL A 367 -1.19 -14.55 7.06
CA VAL A 367 -2.30 -13.75 7.55
C VAL A 367 -3.41 -13.75 6.51
N HIS A 368 -4.62 -14.08 6.92
CA HIS A 368 -5.81 -13.89 6.10
C HIS A 368 -6.26 -12.42 6.19
N TYR A 369 -6.54 -11.81 5.03
CA TYR A 369 -7.11 -10.47 4.94
C TYR A 369 -8.61 -10.58 4.76
N TRP A 370 -9.40 -10.10 5.73
CA TRP A 370 -10.84 -9.97 5.60
C TRP A 370 -11.29 -8.57 6.01
N ASN A 371 -12.44 -8.14 5.58
CA ASN A 371 -12.99 -6.81 5.83
C ASN A 371 -12.00 -5.69 5.45
N VAL A 372 -11.63 -4.85 6.41
CA VAL A 372 -10.78 -3.68 6.19
C VAL A 372 -9.41 -4.03 5.61
N PRO A 373 -8.61 -4.99 6.13
CA PRO A 373 -7.33 -5.38 5.52
C PRO A 373 -7.44 -5.83 4.07
N PHE A 374 -8.53 -6.49 3.68
CA PHE A 374 -8.77 -6.89 2.29
C PHE A 374 -8.98 -5.66 1.39
N ALA A 375 -9.89 -4.76 1.76
CA ALA A 375 -10.13 -3.52 1.03
C ALA A 375 -8.88 -2.62 0.99
N TYR A 376 -8.16 -2.52 2.11
CA TYR A 376 -6.91 -1.79 2.22
C TYR A 376 -5.82 -2.33 1.30
N PHE A 377 -5.66 -3.64 1.20
CA PHE A 377 -4.68 -4.26 0.29
C PHE A 377 -4.92 -3.83 -1.16
N PHE A 378 -6.15 -3.88 -1.63
CA PHE A 378 -6.50 -3.44 -2.98
C PHE A 378 -6.42 -1.92 -3.17
N PHE A 379 -6.77 -1.14 -2.15
CA PHE A 379 -6.51 0.30 -2.15
C PHE A 379 -5.01 0.59 -2.29
N PHE A 380 -4.17 -0.13 -1.56
CA PHE A 380 -2.72 0.00 -1.62
C PHE A 380 -2.15 -0.39 -2.99
N LEU A 381 -2.71 -1.41 -3.65
CA LEU A 381 -2.40 -1.73 -5.05
C LEU A 381 -2.78 -0.56 -5.98
N GLY A 382 -3.95 0.04 -5.78
CA GLY A 382 -4.42 1.18 -6.57
C GLY A 382 -3.50 2.40 -6.52
N LEU A 383 -2.79 2.64 -5.39
CA LEU A 383 -1.75 3.67 -5.29
C LEU A 383 -0.63 3.44 -6.32
N GLY A 384 -0.25 2.19 -6.54
CA GLY A 384 0.75 1.81 -7.52
C GLY A 384 0.39 2.22 -8.95
N GLY A 385 -0.88 2.40 -9.25
CA GLY A 385 -1.35 2.91 -10.53
C GLY A 385 -0.79 4.30 -10.86
N CYS A 386 -0.59 5.16 -9.86
CA CYS A 386 0.07 6.46 -10.04
C CYS A 386 1.53 6.30 -10.50
N LEU A 387 2.22 5.28 -9.98
CA LEU A 387 3.60 4.97 -10.35
C LEU A 387 3.70 4.32 -11.72
N ALA A 388 2.72 3.46 -12.08
CA ALA A 388 2.70 2.72 -13.34
C ALA A 388 2.26 3.59 -14.52
N ASP A 389 1.32 4.53 -14.30
CA ASP A 389 0.79 5.43 -15.32
C ASP A 389 0.60 6.85 -14.77
N PRO A 390 1.71 7.57 -14.47
CA PRO A 390 1.61 8.95 -14.05
C PRO A 390 1.00 9.78 -15.18
N VAL A 391 -0.15 10.36 -14.93
CA VAL A 391 -0.69 11.40 -15.80
C VAL A 391 0.36 12.49 -15.91
N ARG A 392 0.76 12.84 -17.13
CA ARG A 392 1.60 14.02 -17.35
C ARG A 392 0.87 15.20 -16.68
N SER A 393 1.46 15.72 -15.61
CA SER A 393 0.96 16.95 -15.02
C SER A 393 0.81 17.97 -16.17
N ALA A 394 -0.36 18.57 -16.30
CA ALA A 394 -0.58 19.64 -17.30
C ALA A 394 0.43 20.78 -17.14
N ALA A 395 1.10 20.90 -15.99
CA ALA A 395 2.21 21.81 -15.74
C ALA A 395 3.51 21.46 -16.51
N SER A 396 3.63 20.26 -17.09
CA SER A 396 4.74 19.91 -17.99
C SER A 396 4.39 20.13 -19.48
N VAL A 397 3.21 20.65 -19.78
CA VAL A 397 2.93 21.26 -21.06
C VAL A 397 3.73 22.55 -21.08
N LYS A 398 4.99 22.39 -21.51
CA LYS A 398 5.86 23.42 -22.06
C LYS A 398 5.49 24.83 -21.51
N ALA A 399 6.22 25.30 -20.54
CA ALA A 399 6.73 26.65 -20.72
C ALA A 399 7.36 26.63 -22.12
N ARG A 400 6.57 26.96 -23.13
CA ARG A 400 7.11 27.41 -24.43
C ARG A 400 8.16 28.43 -24.00
N PRO A 401 9.44 28.29 -24.40
CA PRO A 401 10.35 29.36 -24.10
C PRO A 401 9.66 30.61 -24.63
N VAL A 402 9.29 31.49 -23.73
CA VAL A 402 8.90 32.84 -24.13
C VAL A 402 10.11 33.30 -24.92
N ALA A 403 9.94 33.44 -26.24
CA ALA A 403 11.00 33.90 -27.11
C ALA A 403 11.53 35.14 -26.41
N ALA A 404 12.80 35.09 -26.00
CA ALA A 404 13.44 36.23 -25.38
C ALA A 404 13.12 37.40 -26.27
N PRO A 405 12.58 38.52 -25.73
CA PRO A 405 12.26 39.68 -26.56
C PRO A 405 13.54 40.00 -27.32
N THR A 406 13.49 39.93 -28.64
CA THR A 406 14.58 40.32 -29.53
C THR A 406 15.07 41.67 -29.02
N PRO A 407 16.35 41.81 -28.69
CA PRO A 407 16.85 43.11 -28.22
C PRO A 407 16.55 44.12 -29.32
N ARG A 408 15.64 45.02 -29.03
CA ARG A 408 15.35 46.16 -29.89
C ARG A 408 16.68 46.89 -30.07
N ARG A 409 17.28 46.83 -31.26
CA ARG A 409 18.44 47.64 -31.58
C ARG A 409 18.00 49.11 -31.39
N VAL A 410 18.35 49.66 -30.26
CA VAL A 410 18.25 51.09 -30.06
C VAL A 410 19.33 51.73 -30.97
N ARG A 411 18.87 52.29 -32.08
CA ARG A 411 19.71 53.06 -32.97
C ARG A 411 19.97 54.38 -32.26
N TRP A 412 21.12 54.52 -31.66
CA TRP A 412 21.57 55.77 -31.11
C TRP A 412 21.81 56.73 -32.30
N VAL A 413 20.96 57.75 -32.45
CA VAL A 413 21.23 58.88 -33.33
C VAL A 413 22.08 59.82 -32.53
N MET A 414 23.34 59.89 -32.87
CA MET A 414 24.24 60.90 -32.33
C MET A 414 23.88 62.23 -32.95
N PRO A 415 23.76 63.34 -32.18
CA PRO A 415 23.66 64.66 -32.74
C PRO A 415 24.95 65.01 -33.44
N GLU A 416 24.83 65.50 -34.68
CA GLU A 416 25.96 66.06 -35.42
C GLU A 416 26.43 67.37 -34.75
N GLY A 417 27.71 67.44 -34.42
CA GLY A 417 28.39 68.65 -34.03
C GLY A 417 29.08 68.59 -32.70
N GLU A 418 30.33 68.18 -32.72
CA GLU A 418 31.47 68.86 -32.13
C GLU A 418 32.71 67.98 -32.21
N ALA A 419 33.66 68.39 -33.02
CA ALA A 419 35.01 67.81 -33.08
C ALA A 419 35.75 68.25 -31.83
N MET A 420 36.21 67.27 -31.04
CA MET A 420 37.22 67.51 -30.03
C MET A 420 38.42 66.58 -30.17
N VAL A 421 39.54 67.26 -30.19
CA VAL A 421 40.91 66.92 -30.40
C VAL A 421 41.40 65.69 -29.58
N ALA A 422 42.16 64.86 -30.22
CA ALA A 422 42.84 63.72 -29.64
C ALA A 422 43.86 64.18 -28.58
N GLY A 423 43.76 63.56 -27.39
CA GLY A 423 44.79 63.57 -26.37
C GLY A 423 45.04 62.10 -25.93
N ARG A 424 46.22 61.61 -26.27
CA ARG A 424 46.75 60.34 -25.77
C ARG A 424 46.94 60.37 -24.26
N HIS A 425 46.45 59.40 -23.55
CA HIS A 425 47.19 58.71 -22.48
C HIS A 425 46.52 57.38 -22.10
N ALA A 426 47.32 56.35 -22.15
CA ALA A 426 46.98 55.03 -21.62
C ALA A 426 47.11 55.01 -20.09
N ALA A 427 46.25 54.32 -19.40
CA ALA A 427 46.56 53.30 -18.39
C ALA A 427 45.37 52.99 -17.46
N ALA A 428 45.20 51.74 -17.24
CA ALA A 428 44.71 51.08 -16.02
C ALA A 428 43.23 51.27 -15.56
N GLY A 429 42.43 50.30 -15.89
CA GLY A 429 41.58 49.49 -15.00
C GLY A 429 40.79 50.14 -13.89
N ARG A 430 39.47 50.23 -14.11
CA ARG A 430 38.41 49.87 -13.16
C ARG A 430 37.08 50.35 -13.70
N TRP A 431 36.13 49.42 -13.87
CA TRP A 431 34.74 49.75 -14.21
C TRP A 431 33.99 50.20 -12.97
N PRO A 432 33.20 51.24 -12.96
CA PRO A 432 32.32 51.60 -11.85
C PRO A 432 31.01 50.78 -11.88
N VAL A 433 30.62 50.37 -10.71
CA VAL A 433 29.35 49.69 -10.39
C VAL A 433 28.23 50.71 -10.45
N PRO A 434 27.08 50.45 -11.07
CA PRO A 434 25.94 51.37 -11.03
C PRO A 434 25.21 51.27 -9.68
N VAL A 435 25.05 52.44 -9.05
CA VAL A 435 24.26 52.66 -7.85
C VAL A 435 22.78 52.73 -8.27
N ALA A 436 21.96 51.87 -7.63
CA ALA A 436 20.50 51.90 -7.79
C ALA A 436 19.92 53.12 -7.08
N VAL A 437 19.30 54.02 -7.83
CA VAL A 437 18.48 55.12 -7.31
C VAL A 437 17.07 54.64 -7.14
N GLY A 438 16.52 54.72 -5.91
CA GLY A 438 15.18 54.33 -5.54
C GLY A 438 14.13 55.26 -6.16
N LEU A 439 13.06 54.66 -6.62
CA LEU A 439 11.84 55.37 -7.01
C LEU A 439 10.90 55.52 -5.82
N VAL A 440 10.69 56.79 -5.47
CA VAL A 440 9.65 57.27 -4.53
C VAL A 440 8.31 57.09 -5.16
N LYS A 441 7.35 56.54 -4.40
CA LYS A 441 5.90 56.56 -4.73
C LYS A 441 5.35 57.97 -4.63
N ALA A 442 4.55 58.32 -5.59
CA ALA A 442 3.55 59.38 -5.45
C ALA A 442 2.29 59.01 -6.26
N GLY A 443 1.13 59.14 -5.62
CA GLY A 443 -0.21 59.19 -6.20
C GLY A 443 -0.92 57.84 -6.29
#